data_18de65d77c85a9e695640ca6e21a9169
#
_entry.id   18de65d77c85a9e695640ca6e21a9169
#
_cell.length_a   1.000
_cell.length_b   1.000
_cell.length_c   1.000
_cell.angle_alpha   90.00
_cell.angle_beta   90.00
_cell.angle_gamma   90.00
#
_symmetry.space_group_name_H-M   'P 1'
#
loop_
_entity.id
_entity.type
_entity.pdbx_description
1 polymer ?
#
loop_
_entity_poly.entity_id
_entity_poly.type
_entity_poly.pdbx_seq_one_letter_code
_entity_poly.pdbx_strand_id
1 'polypeptide(L)'
;MKIASRVLFVVACVIASASVLLAAYVAHQGEALSPASLKSLQSALQLQHIHALALAGVCAVAMLHTASKTLLLSALLFTAGLLMFSLNICLIHLAGITVFRAFTPYGGMAFVAGWLCLAWWAVRLRLA
;
A
#
# COMPACT_ATOMS: atom_id res chain seq x y z
N MET A 1 19.75 4.85 4.09
CA MET A 1 18.42 5.42 3.84
C MET A 1 18.09 5.58 2.36
N LYS A 2 18.93 6.19 1.52
CA LYS A 2 18.66 6.33 0.05
C LYS A 2 18.49 4.99 -0.66
N ILE A 3 19.26 3.96 -0.29
CA ILE A 3 19.12 2.61 -0.87
C ILE A 3 17.76 2.02 -0.49
N ALA A 4 17.35 2.11 0.78
CA ALA A 4 16.05 1.62 1.22
C ALA A 4 14.90 2.32 0.46
N SER A 5 14.96 3.64 0.30
CA SER A 5 13.95 4.39 -0.46
C SER A 5 13.89 3.97 -1.94
N ARG A 6 15.04 3.67 -2.57
CA ARG A 6 15.08 3.15 -3.95
C ARG A 6 14.42 1.77 -4.05
N VAL A 7 14.74 0.87 -3.12
CA VAL A 7 14.15 -0.48 -3.08
C VAL A 7 12.63 -0.37 -2.90
N LEU A 8 12.17 0.41 -1.93
CA LEU A 8 10.74 0.62 -1.67
C LEU A 8 10.03 1.31 -2.85
N PHE A 9 10.70 2.20 -3.57
CA PHE A 9 10.17 2.78 -4.80
C PHE A 9 9.93 1.72 -5.89
N VAL A 10 10.90 0.84 -6.11
CA VAL A 10 10.75 -0.29 -7.05
C VAL A 10 9.60 -1.21 -6.61
N VAL A 11 9.52 -1.52 -5.32
CA VAL A 11 8.42 -2.32 -4.76
C VAL A 11 7.07 -1.64 -5.02
N ALA A 12 6.98 -0.33 -4.82
CA ALA A 12 5.76 0.44 -5.11
C ALA A 12 5.35 0.34 -6.59
N CYS A 13 6.30 0.47 -7.51
CA CYS A 13 6.06 0.33 -8.95
C CYS A 13 5.57 -1.07 -9.33
N VAL A 14 6.18 -2.10 -8.75
CA VAL A 14 5.77 -3.51 -8.97
C VAL A 14 4.35 -3.74 -8.44
N ILE A 15 4.05 -3.26 -7.23
CA ILE A 15 2.71 -3.37 -6.65
C ILE A 15 1.69 -2.60 -7.49
N ALA A 16 2.01 -1.39 -7.94
CA ALA A 16 1.12 -0.61 -8.80
C ALA A 16 0.83 -1.33 -10.12
N SER A 17 1.83 -1.90 -10.77
CA SER A 17 1.68 -2.67 -12.00
C SER A 17 0.83 -3.93 -11.77
N ALA A 18 1.10 -4.68 -10.70
CA ALA A 18 0.32 -5.85 -10.33
C ALA A 18 -1.14 -5.48 -10.02
N SER A 19 -1.38 -4.31 -9.43
CA SER A 19 -2.73 -3.81 -9.13
C SER A 19 -3.57 -3.59 -10.40
N VAL A 20 -2.96 -3.09 -11.47
CA VAL A 20 -3.65 -2.90 -12.76
C VAL A 20 -4.05 -4.25 -13.36
N LEU A 21 -3.12 -5.21 -13.37
CA LEU A 21 -3.40 -6.56 -13.89
C LEU A 21 -4.48 -7.27 -13.07
N LEU A 22 -4.42 -7.14 -11.75
CA LEU A 22 -5.39 -7.74 -10.85
C LEU A 22 -6.77 -7.07 -10.96
N ALA A 23 -6.84 -5.77 -11.16
CA ALA A 23 -8.09 -5.06 -11.41
C ALA A 23 -8.74 -5.53 -12.70
N ALA A 24 -7.98 -5.72 -13.77
CA ALA A 24 -8.47 -6.29 -15.03
C ALA A 24 -8.98 -7.73 -14.83
N TYR A 25 -8.21 -8.56 -14.11
CA TYR A 25 -8.63 -9.92 -13.79
C TYR A 25 -9.96 -9.95 -13.02
N VAL A 26 -10.10 -9.16 -11.97
CA VAL A 26 -11.33 -9.08 -11.16
C VAL A 26 -12.51 -8.56 -11.98
N ALA A 27 -12.28 -7.62 -12.89
CA ALA A 27 -13.32 -7.12 -13.80
C ALA A 27 -13.85 -8.22 -14.73
N HIS A 28 -12.98 -9.11 -15.23
CA HIS A 28 -13.38 -10.22 -16.10
C HIS A 28 -13.97 -11.41 -15.35
N GLN A 29 -13.57 -11.63 -14.10
CA GLN A 29 -14.03 -12.77 -13.28
C GLN A 29 -15.15 -12.39 -12.30
N GLY A 30 -15.67 -11.15 -12.37
CA GLY A 30 -16.62 -10.63 -11.40
C GLY A 30 -17.91 -11.46 -11.27
N GLU A 31 -18.36 -12.10 -12.35
CA GLU A 31 -19.54 -12.97 -12.32
C GLU A 31 -19.32 -14.30 -11.59
N ALA A 32 -18.07 -14.74 -11.48
CA ALA A 32 -17.71 -15.98 -10.79
C ALA A 32 -17.54 -15.80 -9.28
N LEU A 33 -17.49 -14.55 -8.80
CA LEU A 33 -17.31 -14.19 -7.39
C LEU A 33 -18.65 -13.83 -6.74
N SER A 34 -18.78 -14.14 -5.44
CA SER A 34 -19.92 -13.62 -4.68
C SER A 34 -19.90 -12.10 -4.63
N PRO A 35 -21.07 -11.40 -4.56
CA PRO A 35 -21.12 -9.94 -4.46
C PRO A 35 -20.30 -9.38 -3.29
N ALA A 36 -20.25 -10.08 -2.16
CA ALA A 36 -19.46 -9.70 -1.00
C ALA A 36 -17.94 -9.80 -1.27
N SER A 37 -17.49 -10.88 -1.92
CA SER A 37 -16.09 -11.06 -2.31
C SER A 37 -15.65 -10.02 -3.33
N LEU A 38 -16.49 -9.75 -4.33
CA LEU A 38 -16.23 -8.75 -5.35
C LEU A 38 -16.06 -7.36 -4.73
N LYS A 39 -16.97 -6.97 -3.83
CA LYS A 39 -16.88 -5.68 -3.11
C LYS A 39 -15.61 -5.57 -2.27
N SER A 40 -15.24 -6.63 -1.55
CA SER A 40 -14.01 -6.66 -0.74
C SER A 40 -12.76 -6.51 -1.59
N LEU A 41 -12.70 -7.22 -2.73
CA LEU A 41 -11.58 -7.14 -3.67
C LEU A 41 -11.48 -5.75 -4.31
N GLN A 42 -12.59 -5.17 -4.74
CA GLN A 42 -12.60 -3.82 -5.32
C GLN A 42 -12.09 -2.78 -4.31
N SER A 43 -12.54 -2.87 -3.04
CA SER A 43 -12.04 -1.98 -1.98
C SER A 43 -10.55 -2.17 -1.71
N ALA A 44 -10.09 -3.43 -1.68
CA ALA A 44 -8.67 -3.73 -1.49
C ALA A 44 -7.81 -3.17 -2.64
N LEU A 45 -8.26 -3.35 -3.88
CA LEU A 45 -7.57 -2.84 -5.07
C LEU A 45 -7.53 -1.31 -5.09
N GLN A 46 -8.62 -0.65 -4.73
CA GLN A 46 -8.66 0.81 -4.63
C GLN A 46 -7.62 1.32 -3.61
N LEU A 47 -7.60 0.75 -2.41
CA LEU A 47 -6.61 1.11 -1.39
C LEU A 47 -5.18 0.76 -1.82
N GLN A 48 -5.00 -0.35 -2.53
CA GLN A 48 -3.70 -0.75 -3.07
C GLN A 48 -3.17 0.27 -4.08
N HIS A 49 -3.98 0.73 -5.02
CA HIS A 49 -3.59 1.77 -5.99
C HIS A 49 -3.19 3.08 -5.28
N ILE A 50 -4.05 3.56 -4.37
CA ILE A 50 -3.80 4.80 -3.63
C ILE A 50 -2.49 4.72 -2.84
N HIS A 51 -2.27 3.63 -2.10
CA HIS A 51 -1.12 3.53 -1.21
C HIS A 51 0.17 3.11 -1.92
N ALA A 52 0.09 2.41 -3.05
CA ALA A 52 1.24 2.17 -3.92
C ALA A 52 1.75 3.50 -4.51
N LEU A 53 0.82 4.36 -4.98
CA LEU A 53 1.17 5.70 -5.46
C LEU A 53 1.73 6.59 -4.34
N ALA A 54 1.12 6.57 -3.16
CA ALA A 54 1.61 7.30 -1.99
C ALA A 54 3.01 6.84 -1.59
N LEU A 55 3.26 5.53 -1.57
CA LEU A 55 4.57 4.94 -1.28
C LEU A 55 5.62 5.41 -2.30
N ALA A 56 5.30 5.36 -3.60
CA ALA A 56 6.19 5.86 -4.65
C ALA A 56 6.52 7.35 -4.45
N GLY A 57 5.51 8.18 -4.17
CA GLY A 57 5.67 9.61 -3.90
C GLY A 57 6.57 9.88 -2.69
N VAL A 58 6.32 9.21 -1.56
CA VAL A 58 7.14 9.35 -0.34
C VAL A 58 8.59 8.93 -0.60
N CYS A 59 8.79 7.82 -1.33
CA CYS A 59 10.13 7.36 -1.68
C CYS A 59 10.84 8.33 -2.63
N ALA A 60 10.15 8.90 -3.62
CA ALA A 60 10.71 9.91 -4.51
C ALA A 60 11.16 11.15 -3.74
N VAL A 61 10.32 11.67 -2.84
CA VAL A 61 10.68 12.79 -1.96
C VAL A 61 11.89 12.44 -1.08
N ALA A 62 11.92 11.23 -0.51
CA ALA A 62 13.04 10.79 0.32
C ALA A 62 14.36 10.60 -0.46
N MET A 63 14.30 10.38 -1.77
CA MET A 63 15.49 10.33 -2.62
C MET A 63 16.02 11.72 -2.98
N LEU A 64 15.13 12.70 -3.12
CA LEU A 64 15.46 14.07 -3.52
C LEU A 64 15.93 14.93 -2.34
N HIS A 65 15.35 14.73 -1.16
CA HIS A 65 15.67 15.48 0.04
C HIS A 65 16.69 14.76 0.94
N THR A 66 17.18 15.48 1.96
CA THR A 66 18.00 14.88 3.03
C THR A 66 17.23 13.75 3.70
N ALA A 67 17.92 12.64 3.92
CA ALA A 67 17.36 11.43 4.48
C ALA A 67 16.61 11.68 5.80
N SER A 68 15.28 11.61 5.77
CA SER A 68 14.42 11.76 6.94
C SER A 68 13.95 10.39 7.44
N LYS A 69 14.19 10.14 8.74
CA LYS A 69 13.69 8.92 9.41
C LYS A 69 12.15 8.83 9.36
N THR A 70 11.48 9.99 9.43
CA THR A 70 10.01 10.07 9.40
C THR A 70 9.45 9.68 8.03
N LEU A 71 10.09 10.11 6.93
CA LEU A 71 9.71 9.67 5.58
C LEU A 71 9.92 8.17 5.40
N LEU A 72 11.05 7.63 5.88
CA LEU A 72 11.29 6.20 5.82
C LEU A 72 10.26 5.41 6.64
N LEU A 73 9.91 5.89 7.83
CA LEU A 73 8.87 5.27 8.65
C LEU A 73 7.51 5.28 7.94
N SER A 74 7.11 6.41 7.33
CA SER A 74 5.89 6.50 6.52
C SER A 74 5.90 5.48 5.38
N ALA A 75 7.01 5.35 4.64
CA ALA A 75 7.16 4.38 3.56
C ALA A 75 7.05 2.92 4.06
N LEU A 76 7.65 2.60 5.20
CA LEU A 76 7.55 1.27 5.81
C LEU A 76 6.13 0.96 6.27
N LEU A 77 5.42 1.94 6.84
CA LEU A 77 4.03 1.80 7.26
C LEU A 77 3.09 1.58 6.06
N PHE A 78 3.28 2.30 4.95
CA PHE A 78 2.53 2.05 3.73
C PHE A 78 2.83 0.66 3.15
N THR A 79 4.08 0.23 3.17
CA THR A 79 4.45 -1.13 2.72
C THR A 79 3.80 -2.20 3.60
N ALA A 80 3.86 -2.06 4.91
CA ALA A 80 3.19 -2.98 5.84
C ALA A 80 1.68 -3.03 5.60
N GLY A 81 1.04 -1.86 5.40
CA GLY A 81 -0.37 -1.78 5.08
C GLY A 81 -0.73 -2.50 3.78
N LEU A 82 0.07 -2.32 2.71
CA LEU A 82 -0.12 -3.00 1.44
C LEU A 82 -0.04 -4.53 1.58
N LEU A 83 0.91 -5.04 2.36
CA LEU A 83 1.06 -6.48 2.59
C LEU A 83 -0.05 -7.03 3.50
N MET A 84 -0.34 -6.37 4.62
CA MET A 84 -1.25 -6.87 5.65
C MET A 84 -2.73 -6.66 5.30
N PHE A 85 -3.06 -5.67 4.48
CA PHE A 85 -4.44 -5.37 4.08
C PHE A 85 -4.71 -5.85 2.66
N SER A 86 -4.10 -5.21 1.65
CA SER A 86 -4.48 -5.42 0.25
C SER A 86 -4.10 -6.81 -0.25
N LEU A 87 -2.84 -7.24 -0.03
CA LEU A 87 -2.40 -8.57 -0.44
C LEU A 87 -3.20 -9.66 0.29
N ASN A 88 -3.46 -9.47 1.59
CA ASN A 88 -4.20 -10.45 2.39
C ASN A 88 -5.64 -10.63 1.89
N ILE A 89 -6.36 -9.56 1.57
CA ILE A 89 -7.71 -9.64 1.01
C ILE A 89 -7.70 -10.37 -0.34
N CYS A 90 -6.70 -10.09 -1.19
CA CYS A 90 -6.54 -10.81 -2.44
C CYS A 90 -6.29 -12.31 -2.22
N LEU A 91 -5.43 -12.67 -1.27
CA LEU A 91 -5.17 -14.08 -0.92
C LEU A 91 -6.42 -14.79 -0.41
N ILE A 92 -7.23 -14.13 0.41
CA ILE A 92 -8.47 -14.71 0.95
C ILE A 92 -9.47 -15.01 -0.18
N HIS A 93 -9.72 -14.04 -1.05
CA HIS A 93 -10.82 -14.15 -2.02
C HIS A 93 -10.43 -14.81 -3.34
N LEU A 94 -9.16 -14.79 -3.73
CA LEU A 94 -8.68 -15.39 -4.97
C LEU A 94 -8.01 -16.75 -4.79
N ALA A 95 -7.30 -16.94 -3.67
CA ALA A 95 -6.56 -18.17 -3.39
C ALA A 95 -7.16 -19.01 -2.24
N GLY A 96 -8.17 -18.51 -1.53
CA GLY A 96 -8.77 -19.19 -0.37
C GLY A 96 -7.86 -19.25 0.86
N ILE A 97 -6.77 -18.47 0.89
CA ILE A 97 -5.80 -18.46 2.00
C ILE A 97 -6.29 -17.52 3.08
N THR A 98 -6.75 -18.08 4.22
CA THR A 98 -7.36 -17.30 5.32
C THR A 98 -6.47 -17.14 6.54
N VAL A 99 -5.29 -17.78 6.55
CA VAL A 99 -4.38 -17.83 7.72
C VAL A 99 -4.01 -16.42 8.23
N PHE A 100 -3.86 -15.46 7.33
CA PHE A 100 -3.45 -14.10 7.66
C PHE A 100 -4.62 -13.13 7.89
N ARG A 101 -5.86 -13.61 7.90
CA ARG A 101 -7.07 -12.77 8.02
C ARG A 101 -7.04 -11.82 9.23
N ALA A 102 -6.47 -12.27 10.35
CA ALA A 102 -6.34 -11.48 11.56
C ALA A 102 -5.46 -10.22 11.40
N PHE A 103 -4.57 -10.18 10.40
CA PHE A 103 -3.68 -9.05 10.15
C PHE A 103 -4.33 -7.93 9.33
N THR A 104 -5.44 -8.18 8.65
CA THR A 104 -6.11 -7.19 7.80
C THR A 104 -6.42 -5.86 8.51
N PRO A 105 -7.01 -5.82 9.72
CA PRO A 105 -7.28 -4.55 10.41
C PRO A 105 -6.01 -3.78 10.77
N TYR A 106 -4.93 -4.48 11.12
CA TYR A 106 -3.65 -3.83 11.41
C TYR A 106 -3.03 -3.18 10.16
N GLY A 107 -3.25 -3.76 8.98
CA GLY A 107 -2.85 -3.17 7.71
C GLY A 107 -3.55 -1.83 7.46
N GLY A 108 -4.86 -1.74 7.73
CA GLY A 108 -5.60 -0.48 7.67
C GLY A 108 -5.06 0.58 8.64
N MET A 109 -4.76 0.19 9.88
CA MET A 109 -4.13 1.07 10.86
C MET A 109 -2.74 1.54 10.42
N ALA A 110 -1.96 0.68 9.77
CA ALA A 110 -0.65 1.03 9.24
C ALA A 110 -0.76 2.12 8.16
N PHE A 111 -1.78 2.07 7.29
CA PHE A 111 -2.04 3.14 6.33
C PHE A 111 -2.30 4.48 7.03
N VAL A 112 -3.19 4.49 8.04
CA VAL A 112 -3.48 5.71 8.81
C VAL A 112 -2.22 6.26 9.46
N ALA A 113 -1.44 5.42 10.13
CA ALA A 113 -0.19 5.82 10.76
C ALA A 113 0.83 6.35 9.73
N GLY A 114 0.91 5.75 8.54
CA GLY A 114 1.75 6.20 7.44
C GLY A 114 1.42 7.63 7.00
N TRP A 115 0.14 7.94 6.82
CA TRP A 115 -0.33 9.29 6.50
C TRP A 115 -0.04 10.31 7.60
N LEU A 116 -0.23 9.93 8.88
CA LEU A 116 0.08 10.80 10.01
C LEU A 116 1.58 11.09 10.11
N CYS A 117 2.44 10.09 9.86
CA CYS A 117 3.88 10.30 9.78
C CYS A 117 4.26 11.25 8.65
N LEU A 118 3.63 11.13 7.49
CA LEU A 118 3.87 12.02 6.36
C LEU A 118 3.43 13.46 6.67
N ALA A 119 2.26 13.64 7.27
CA ALA A 119 1.77 14.95 7.72
C ALA A 119 2.71 15.58 8.75
N TRP A 120 3.16 14.80 9.74
CA TRP A 120 4.13 15.25 10.73
C TRP A 120 5.46 15.68 10.12
N TRP A 121 5.95 14.95 9.14
CA TRP A 121 7.15 15.35 8.40
C TRP A 121 6.94 16.70 7.71
N ALA A 122 5.81 16.90 7.03
CA ALA A 122 5.49 18.13 6.32
C ALA A 122 5.42 19.34 7.28
N VAL A 123 4.80 19.18 8.46
CA VAL A 123 4.73 20.23 9.49
C VAL A 123 6.13 20.61 10.02
N ARG A 124 7.02 19.61 10.12
CA ARG A 124 8.41 19.84 10.57
C ARG A 124 9.34 20.35 9.48
N LEU A 125 8.93 20.25 8.23
CA LEU A 125 9.63 20.88 7.12
C LEU A 125 9.44 22.39 7.25
N ARG A 126 10.22 23.00 8.11
CA ARG A 126 10.18 24.47 8.21
C ARG A 126 10.56 25.01 6.84
N LEU A 127 9.72 25.88 6.34
CA LEU A 127 10.01 26.71 5.21
C LEU A 127 11.30 27.46 5.55
N ALA A 128 12.42 26.98 5.02
CA ALA A 128 13.69 27.65 5.11
C ALA A 128 13.69 28.81 4.11
#